data_b61a4431f5f562b3e662ea8d287ad97d
#
_entry.id   b61a4431f5f562b3e662ea8d287ad97d
#
_cell.length_a   1.000
_cell.length_b   1.000
_cell.length_c   1.000
_cell.angle_alpha   90.00
_cell.angle_beta   90.00
_cell.angle_gamma   90.00
#
_symmetry.space_group_name_H-M   'P 1'
#
loop_
_entity.id
_entity.type
_entity.pdbx_description
1 polymer ?
#
loop_
_entity_poly.entity_id
_entity_poly.type
_entity_poly.pdbx_seq_one_letter_code
_entity_poly.pdbx_strand_id
1 'polypeptide(L)'
;MSWITRKSFGLVLASSLALAAVMGGSLGIALAKHTSTVTGVCPNGSSGCNVNFVGAIGAGDVSPAQFTKCLPAGSWEAIYIWDGPNQEWQHFFNPSVPPYVNQPSAGGIASIPRFAGVVLIMKLGQPAQSVTLLDANSETCG
;
A
#
# COMPACT_ATOMS: atom_id res chain seq x y z
N MET A 1 14.81 -60.60 -25.27
CA MET A 1 15.49 -59.51 -24.58
C MET A 1 14.94 -58.18 -25.01
N SER A 2 14.45 -57.43 -24.03
CA SER A 2 14.06 -56.01 -23.95
C SER A 2 13.10 -55.44 -25.00
N TRP A 3 11.87 -55.58 -24.67
CA TRP A 3 10.77 -54.83 -25.29
C TRP A 3 10.07 -53.98 -24.20
N ILE A 4 10.85 -53.15 -23.53
CA ILE A 4 10.35 -52.21 -22.52
C ILE A 4 10.98 -50.86 -22.86
N THR A 5 10.22 -49.80 -22.87
CA THR A 5 10.67 -48.40 -22.73
C THR A 5 10.32 -47.38 -23.81
N ARG A 6 9.44 -47.63 -24.76
CA ARG A 6 9.01 -46.50 -25.61
C ARG A 6 7.63 -45.89 -25.30
N LYS A 7 6.81 -46.56 -24.48
CA LYS A 7 5.46 -46.07 -24.16
C LYS A 7 5.37 -45.25 -22.84
N SER A 8 6.34 -45.43 -21.94
CA SER A 8 6.32 -44.75 -20.63
C SER A 8 6.89 -43.31 -20.65
N PHE A 9 7.72 -43.00 -21.64
CA PHE A 9 8.33 -41.68 -21.75
C PHE A 9 7.37 -40.61 -22.28
N GLY A 10 6.41 -41.00 -23.10
CA GLY A 10 5.40 -40.07 -23.64
C GLY A 10 4.37 -39.64 -22.61
N LEU A 11 4.08 -40.49 -21.62
CA LEU A 11 3.04 -40.18 -20.62
C LEU A 11 3.56 -39.26 -19.50
N VAL A 12 4.85 -39.34 -19.19
CA VAL A 12 5.47 -38.49 -18.16
C VAL A 12 5.69 -37.05 -18.66
N LEU A 13 5.98 -36.89 -19.96
CA LEU A 13 6.12 -35.55 -20.57
C LEU A 13 4.79 -34.84 -20.74
N ALA A 14 3.70 -35.59 -21.02
CA ALA A 14 2.37 -34.98 -21.15
C ALA A 14 1.81 -34.50 -19.79
N SER A 15 2.08 -35.22 -18.70
CA SER A 15 1.63 -34.82 -17.37
C SER A 15 2.41 -33.66 -16.79
N SER A 16 3.69 -33.50 -17.11
CA SER A 16 4.48 -32.34 -16.65
C SER A 16 4.14 -31.04 -17.39
N LEU A 17 3.73 -31.12 -18.68
CA LEU A 17 3.25 -29.95 -19.40
C LEU A 17 1.86 -29.47 -18.93
N ALA A 18 0.98 -30.39 -18.54
CA ALA A 18 -0.34 -30.05 -18.02
C ALA A 18 -0.28 -29.36 -16.65
N LEU A 19 0.69 -29.76 -15.80
CA LEU A 19 0.88 -29.11 -14.48
C LEU A 19 1.48 -27.71 -14.60
N ALA A 20 2.33 -27.46 -15.59
CA ALA A 20 2.89 -26.15 -15.84
C ALA A 20 1.85 -25.16 -16.38
N ALA A 21 0.86 -25.62 -17.16
CA ALA A 21 -0.21 -24.77 -17.67
C ALA A 21 -1.23 -24.36 -16.60
N VAL A 22 -1.42 -25.15 -15.55
CA VAL A 22 -2.31 -24.83 -14.42
C VAL A 22 -1.65 -23.87 -13.43
N MET A 23 -0.32 -23.90 -13.30
CA MET A 23 0.43 -22.98 -12.43
C MET A 23 0.76 -21.64 -13.11
N GLY A 24 0.69 -21.55 -14.43
CA GLY A 24 0.98 -20.33 -15.19
C GLY A 24 -0.21 -19.37 -15.34
N GLY A 25 -1.39 -19.75 -14.88
CA GLY A 25 -2.63 -19.05 -15.21
C GLY A 25 -3.21 -18.11 -14.16
N SER A 26 -2.56 -17.84 -13.02
CA SER A 26 -3.16 -16.95 -12.03
C SER A 26 -2.16 -16.34 -11.03
N LEU A 27 -1.02 -15.88 -11.51
CA LEU A 27 -0.25 -14.90 -10.75
C LEU A 27 -0.55 -13.49 -11.25
N GLY A 28 -1.82 -13.21 -11.49
CA GLY A 28 -2.33 -11.87 -11.42
C GLY A 28 -2.35 -11.48 -9.95
N ILE A 29 -1.23 -11.04 -9.42
CA ILE A 29 -1.16 -10.43 -8.10
C ILE A 29 -1.90 -9.10 -8.23
N ALA A 30 -3.20 -9.14 -7.98
CA ALA A 30 -3.99 -7.93 -7.76
C ALA A 30 -3.59 -7.36 -6.39
N LEU A 31 -2.40 -6.80 -6.29
CA LEU A 31 -1.96 -6.00 -5.14
C LEU A 31 -2.32 -4.55 -5.40
N ALA A 32 -3.63 -4.29 -5.49
CA ALA A 32 -4.11 -2.99 -5.83
C ALA A 32 -4.41 -2.11 -4.61
N LYS A 33 -4.55 -2.70 -3.45
CA LYS A 33 -4.82 -1.99 -2.19
C LYS A 33 -4.43 -2.85 -0.99
N HIS A 34 -4.13 -2.22 0.14
CA HIS A 34 -3.91 -2.94 1.39
C HIS A 34 -4.69 -2.29 2.53
N THR A 35 -4.99 -3.07 3.55
CA THR A 35 -5.72 -2.64 4.73
C THR A 35 -4.78 -2.56 5.91
N SER A 36 -4.82 -1.46 6.64
CA SER A 36 -4.07 -1.26 7.87
C SER A 36 -5.00 -0.88 9.01
N THR A 37 -4.69 -1.32 10.22
CA THR A 37 -5.39 -0.85 11.43
C THR A 37 -4.68 0.38 11.96
N VAL A 38 -5.41 1.47 12.13
CA VAL A 38 -4.91 2.75 12.60
C VAL A 38 -5.76 3.26 13.76
N THR A 39 -5.19 4.11 14.61
CA THR A 39 -5.89 4.66 15.77
C THR A 39 -5.48 6.10 16.05
N GLY A 40 -6.38 6.87 16.61
CA GLY A 40 -6.12 8.18 17.20
C GLY A 40 -6.38 8.22 18.71
N VAL A 41 -6.68 7.06 19.31
CA VAL A 41 -6.95 6.95 20.77
C VAL A 41 -5.65 6.79 21.52
N CYS A 42 -5.46 7.64 22.51
CA CYS A 42 -4.32 7.64 23.40
C CYS A 42 -4.69 6.98 24.73
N PRO A 43 -4.13 5.81 25.07
CA PRO A 43 -4.34 5.19 26.37
C PRO A 43 -3.85 6.13 27.49
N ASN A 44 -4.65 6.25 28.55
CA ASN A 44 -4.27 6.99 29.77
C ASN A 44 -3.81 8.44 29.58
N GLY A 45 -4.30 9.12 28.52
CA GLY A 45 -3.93 10.51 28.23
C GLY A 45 -2.49 10.70 27.75
N SER A 46 -1.81 9.64 27.32
CA SER A 46 -0.50 9.76 26.68
C SER A 46 -0.60 10.56 25.36
N SER A 47 0.50 11.10 24.88
CA SER A 47 0.58 11.83 23.60
C SER A 47 1.28 11.02 22.52
N GLY A 48 1.03 11.34 21.26
CA GLY A 48 1.72 10.75 20.12
C GLY A 48 1.21 9.37 19.66
N CYS A 49 0.19 8.82 20.29
CA CYS A 49 -0.42 7.55 19.92
C CYS A 49 -1.34 7.61 18.69
N ASN A 50 -1.62 8.82 18.20
CA ASN A 50 -2.27 9.05 16.92
C ASN A 50 -1.32 8.93 15.72
N VAL A 51 -0.04 8.64 15.97
CA VAL A 51 0.98 8.39 14.95
C VAL A 51 0.96 6.91 14.57
N ASN A 52 0.68 6.62 13.32
CA ASN A 52 0.58 5.26 12.80
C ASN A 52 1.61 5.08 11.67
N PHE A 53 2.30 3.94 11.66
CA PHE A 53 3.23 3.59 10.59
C PHE A 53 2.56 2.63 9.63
N VAL A 54 2.48 3.02 8.37
CA VAL A 54 1.88 2.22 7.30
C VAL A 54 2.85 2.14 6.11
N GLY A 55 2.66 1.15 5.23
CA GLY A 55 3.52 0.98 4.05
C GLY A 55 2.79 1.38 2.77
N ALA A 56 3.50 1.96 1.82
CA ALA A 56 3.04 2.11 0.45
C ALA A 56 3.37 0.82 -0.33
N ILE A 57 2.49 -0.18 -0.22
CA ILE A 57 2.66 -1.50 -0.86
C ILE A 57 1.85 -1.51 -2.15
N GLY A 58 2.51 -1.42 -3.29
CA GLY A 58 1.79 -1.37 -4.55
C GLY A 58 2.65 -1.65 -5.78
N ALA A 59 2.04 -1.53 -6.95
CA ALA A 59 2.70 -1.81 -8.23
C ALA A 59 3.65 -0.70 -8.68
N GLY A 60 3.55 0.51 -8.12
CA GLY A 60 4.35 1.68 -8.51
C GLY A 60 4.20 2.82 -7.51
N ASP A 61 4.76 3.95 -7.86
CA ASP A 61 4.64 5.18 -7.10
C ASP A 61 3.21 5.71 -7.15
N VAL A 62 2.72 6.24 -6.04
CA VAL A 62 1.34 6.72 -5.91
C VAL A 62 1.28 8.18 -5.46
N SER A 63 0.32 8.94 -5.97
CA SER A 63 0.10 10.30 -5.46
C SER A 63 -0.47 10.27 -4.04
N PRO A 64 -0.12 11.25 -3.18
CA PRO A 64 -0.66 11.33 -1.83
C PRO A 64 -2.18 11.36 -1.78
N ALA A 65 -2.81 12.07 -2.71
CA ALA A 65 -4.26 12.15 -2.82
C ALA A 65 -4.89 10.78 -3.15
N GLN A 66 -4.27 10.00 -4.04
CA GLN A 66 -4.71 8.65 -4.35
C GLN A 66 -4.51 7.70 -3.16
N PHE A 67 -3.34 7.75 -2.52
CA PHE A 67 -3.01 6.91 -1.38
C PHE A 67 -4.00 7.09 -0.23
N THR A 68 -4.41 8.33 0.05
CA THR A 68 -5.30 8.69 1.16
C THR A 68 -6.79 8.73 0.80
N LYS A 69 -7.15 8.47 -0.46
CA LYS A 69 -8.52 8.59 -0.98
C LYS A 69 -9.58 7.85 -0.15
N CYS A 70 -9.20 6.69 0.41
CA CYS A 70 -10.11 5.84 1.16
C CYS A 70 -10.06 6.06 2.67
N LEU A 71 -9.27 7.00 3.16
CA LEU A 71 -9.32 7.38 4.56
C LEU A 71 -10.63 8.11 4.85
N PRO A 72 -11.32 7.79 5.95
CA PRO A 72 -12.57 8.46 6.29
C PRO A 72 -12.37 9.97 6.41
N ALA A 73 -13.24 10.74 5.76
CA ALA A 73 -13.16 12.19 5.78
C ALA A 73 -13.15 12.73 7.21
N GLY A 74 -12.20 13.61 7.51
CA GLY A 74 -12.08 14.24 8.81
C GLY A 74 -11.49 13.35 9.93
N SER A 75 -11.09 12.10 9.65
CA SER A 75 -10.50 11.22 10.67
C SER A 75 -8.97 11.32 10.81
N TRP A 76 -8.30 11.93 9.86
CA TRP A 76 -6.86 12.06 9.80
C TRP A 76 -6.42 13.51 9.57
N GLU A 77 -5.16 13.81 9.85
CA GLU A 77 -4.59 15.16 9.74
C GLU A 77 -3.56 15.27 8.63
N ALA A 78 -2.60 14.35 8.61
CA ALA A 78 -1.49 14.39 7.65
C ALA A 78 -0.88 13.00 7.42
N ILE A 79 -0.13 12.90 6.32
CA ILE A 79 0.87 11.86 6.12
C ILE A 79 2.24 12.49 5.95
N TYR A 80 3.28 11.74 6.33
CA TYR A 80 4.68 12.12 6.15
C TYR A 80 5.46 10.97 5.55
N ILE A 81 6.44 11.30 4.70
CA ILE A 81 7.46 10.36 4.23
C ILE A 81 8.84 10.97 4.46
N TRP A 82 9.84 10.12 4.64
CA TRP A 82 11.23 10.54 4.71
C TRP A 82 11.86 10.55 3.32
N ASP A 83 12.33 11.70 2.88
CA ASP A 83 13.14 11.86 1.66
C ASP A 83 14.61 11.66 2.02
N GLY A 84 15.10 10.44 1.80
CA GLY A 84 16.47 10.07 2.12
C GLY A 84 17.55 10.88 1.38
N PRO A 85 17.44 11.10 0.07
CA PRO A 85 18.34 11.93 -0.69
C PRO A 85 18.48 13.35 -0.16
N ASN A 86 17.37 14.01 0.21
CA ASN A 86 17.36 15.38 0.70
C ASN A 86 17.45 15.49 2.22
N GLN A 87 17.38 14.36 2.94
CA GLN A 87 17.43 14.29 4.42
C GLN A 87 16.35 15.17 5.08
N GLU A 88 15.12 15.13 4.55
CA GLU A 88 14.01 15.92 5.04
C GLU A 88 12.71 15.13 5.10
N TRP A 89 11.77 15.61 5.91
CA TRP A 89 10.42 15.11 5.94
C TRP A 89 9.56 15.88 4.94
N GLN A 90 8.90 15.13 4.04
CA GLN A 90 7.85 15.66 3.18
C GLN A 90 6.49 15.33 3.79
N HIS A 91 5.49 16.15 3.51
CA HIS A 91 4.16 16.05 4.10
C HIS A 91 3.04 16.15 3.07
N PHE A 92 1.88 15.61 3.44
CA PHE A 92 0.62 15.89 2.74
C PHE A 92 -0.48 15.98 3.80
N PHE A 93 -1.02 17.17 3.97
CA PHE A 93 -2.10 17.43 4.90
C PHE A 93 -3.45 17.05 4.30
N ASN A 94 -4.39 16.69 5.18
CA ASN A 94 -5.79 16.47 4.80
C ASN A 94 -6.31 17.65 3.96
N PRO A 95 -7.09 17.40 2.88
CA PRO A 95 -7.61 18.45 1.99
C PRO A 95 -8.49 19.53 2.63
N SER A 96 -8.77 19.44 3.94
CA SER A 96 -9.41 20.54 4.70
C SER A 96 -8.53 21.78 4.90
N VAL A 97 -7.21 21.66 4.65
CA VAL A 97 -6.28 22.80 4.71
C VAL A 97 -6.13 23.47 3.34
N PRO A 98 -5.61 24.70 3.27
CA PRO A 98 -5.38 25.39 2.00
C PRO A 98 -4.46 24.57 1.07
N PRO A 99 -4.78 24.44 -0.23
CA PRO A 99 -4.04 23.56 -1.15
C PRO A 99 -2.55 23.88 -1.31
N TYR A 100 -2.15 25.14 -1.11
CA TYR A 100 -0.75 25.56 -1.30
C TYR A 100 0.23 24.89 -0.32
N VAL A 101 -0.24 24.46 0.86
CA VAL A 101 0.62 23.79 1.85
C VAL A 101 1.03 22.38 1.40
N ASN A 102 0.30 21.77 0.47
CA ASN A 102 0.59 20.46 -0.10
C ASN A 102 1.42 20.52 -1.39
N GLN A 103 1.86 21.71 -1.80
CA GLN A 103 2.70 21.85 -2.98
C GLN A 103 4.15 21.42 -2.66
N PRO A 104 4.87 20.80 -3.64
CA PRO A 104 6.27 20.42 -3.46
C PRO A 104 7.17 21.59 -3.04
N SER A 105 6.88 22.82 -3.50
CA SER A 105 7.58 24.06 -3.10
C SER A 105 7.43 24.41 -1.63
N ALA A 106 6.42 23.84 -0.95
CA ALA A 106 6.20 24.00 0.49
C ALA A 106 6.57 22.74 1.29
N GLY A 107 7.37 21.83 0.72
CA GLY A 107 7.71 20.55 1.35
C GLY A 107 6.63 19.47 1.19
N GLY A 108 5.67 19.67 0.28
CA GLY A 108 4.63 18.71 0.01
C GLY A 108 5.14 17.47 -0.75
N ILE A 109 4.57 16.31 -0.45
CA ILE A 109 4.87 15.05 -1.15
C ILE A 109 4.39 15.15 -2.60
N ALA A 110 5.30 15.03 -3.54
CA ALA A 110 4.95 14.94 -4.97
C ALA A 110 4.47 13.53 -5.34
N SER A 111 5.15 12.51 -4.86
CA SER A 111 4.84 11.09 -5.09
C SER A 111 5.33 10.26 -3.92
N ILE A 112 4.59 9.23 -3.53
CA ILE A 112 4.98 8.26 -2.51
C ILE A 112 5.63 7.08 -3.23
N PRO A 113 6.94 6.84 -3.03
CA PRO A 113 7.62 5.73 -3.68
C PRO A 113 7.04 4.38 -3.27
N ARG A 114 7.09 3.42 -4.17
CA ARG A 114 6.77 2.04 -3.85
C ARG A 114 7.63 1.54 -2.67
N PHE A 115 6.99 0.87 -1.72
CA PHE A 115 7.58 0.37 -0.47
C PHE A 115 8.07 1.46 0.49
N ALA A 116 7.70 2.71 0.30
CA ALA A 116 7.97 3.76 1.29
C ALA A 116 7.25 3.46 2.60
N GLY A 117 7.92 3.72 3.71
CA GLY A 117 7.28 3.86 5.01
C GLY A 117 6.55 5.21 5.07
N VAL A 118 5.28 5.17 5.43
CA VAL A 118 4.45 6.36 5.57
C VAL A 118 4.03 6.51 7.02
N VAL A 119 4.23 7.69 7.57
CA VAL A 119 3.71 8.07 8.88
C VAL A 119 2.33 8.71 8.66
N LEU A 120 1.28 8.07 9.18
CA LEU A 120 -0.09 8.57 9.11
C LEU A 120 -0.50 9.14 10.48
N ILE A 121 -0.85 10.41 10.51
CA ILE A 121 -1.35 11.09 11.70
C ILE A 121 -2.87 11.08 11.68
N MET A 122 -3.45 10.35 12.64
CA MET A 122 -4.90 10.36 12.85
C MET A 122 -5.29 11.54 13.74
N LYS A 123 -6.53 12.02 13.62
CA LYS A 123 -7.06 12.97 14.59
C LYS A 123 -7.17 12.30 15.96
N LEU A 124 -6.85 13.07 17.00
CA LEU A 124 -6.99 12.59 18.37
C LEU A 124 -8.45 12.18 18.67
N GLY A 125 -8.60 11.08 19.39
CA GLY A 125 -9.90 10.53 19.78
C GLY A 125 -10.53 9.61 18.72
N GLN A 126 -9.91 9.43 17.54
CA GLN A 126 -10.42 8.47 16.56
C GLN A 126 -10.21 7.03 17.05
N PRO A 127 -11.28 6.21 17.12
CA PRO A 127 -11.15 4.83 17.53
C PRO A 127 -10.27 4.03 16.56
N ALA A 128 -9.75 2.91 17.04
CA ALA A 128 -9.04 1.97 16.16
C ALA A 128 -9.98 1.51 15.03
N GLN A 129 -9.50 1.63 13.80
CA GLN A 129 -10.28 1.29 12.61
C GLN A 129 -9.39 0.70 11.51
N SER A 130 -9.98 -0.18 10.73
CA SER A 130 -9.37 -0.65 9.49
C SER A 130 -9.54 0.40 8.40
N VAL A 131 -8.44 0.80 7.78
CA VAL A 131 -8.44 1.72 6.64
C VAL A 131 -7.85 1.04 5.42
N THR A 132 -8.39 1.35 4.27
CA THR A 132 -7.85 0.93 2.98
C THR A 132 -6.93 2.03 2.45
N LEU A 133 -5.72 1.66 2.09
CA LEU A 133 -4.74 2.54 1.45
C LEU A 133 -4.58 2.09 -0.01
N LEU A 134 -4.72 3.02 -0.93
CA LEU A 134 -4.70 2.71 -2.36
C LEU A 134 -3.28 2.81 -2.92
N ASP A 135 -2.99 1.98 -3.90
CA ASP A 135 -1.79 2.10 -4.74
C ASP A 135 -2.12 2.82 -6.06
N ALA A 136 -1.12 2.94 -6.94
CA ALA A 136 -1.25 3.62 -8.22
C ALA A 136 -2.31 3.01 -9.16
N ASN A 137 -2.63 1.71 -8.99
CA ASN A 137 -3.53 0.97 -9.87
C ASN A 137 -4.92 0.77 -9.25
N SER A 138 -5.14 1.24 -8.02
CA SER A 138 -6.43 1.07 -7.33
C SER A 138 -7.33 2.27 -7.55
N GLU A 139 -8.57 2.03 -7.95
CA GLU A 139 -9.56 3.09 -8.17
C GLU A 139 -10.67 3.09 -7.11
N THR A 140 -10.90 1.98 -6.44
CA THR A 140 -12.04 1.79 -5.51
C THR A 140 -11.59 1.48 -4.10
N CYS A 141 -12.33 1.97 -3.11
CA CYS A 141 -12.06 1.78 -1.69
C CYS A 141 -12.57 0.44 -1.13
N GLY A 142 -13.46 -0.20 -1.80
CA GLY A 142 -14.11 -1.43 -1.36
C GLY A 142 -14.19 -2.50 -2.44
#